data_491b0dee567db0f0233caa3f59c4a95e
#
_entry.id   491b0dee567db0f0233caa3f59c4a95e
#
_cell.length_a   1.000
_cell.length_b   1.000
_cell.length_c   1.000
_cell.angle_alpha   90.00
_cell.angle_beta   90.00
_cell.angle_gamma   90.00
#
_symmetry.space_group_name_H-M   'P 1'
#
loop_
_entity.id
_entity.type
_entity.pdbx_description
1 polymer ?
#
loop_
_entity_poly.entity_id
_entity_poly.type
_entity_poly.pdbx_seq_one_letter_code
_entity_poly.pdbx_strand_id
1 'polypeptide(L)'
;DKIVTFLGRITMQKGPEYSVEAANMVLHRTRNVRFCMAGSGDMMDQMIYLAAERGIADRFHFPGFMRGKQVYECLKDSDVYVMPSVSEPFGISPLEAMQCGTPSIISKQSGCAEILTNCIKVDYWDIHALADAIYSICHNDSLFHYLQDEGKKEVDQITWEKVGAWIRELYMRTLGW
;
A
#
# COMPACT_ATOMS: atom_id res chain seq x y z
N ASP A 1 5.30 -14.06 -12.31
CA ASP A 1 4.93 -12.64 -12.32
C ASP A 1 4.99 -12.09 -10.88
N LYS A 2 5.38 -10.83 -10.75
CA LYS A 2 5.30 -10.08 -9.48
C LYS A 2 3.87 -9.58 -9.25
N ILE A 3 3.43 -9.55 -8.00
CA ILE A 3 2.06 -9.14 -7.64
C ILE A 3 2.12 -7.81 -6.90
N VAL A 4 1.43 -6.80 -7.44
CA VAL A 4 1.24 -5.48 -6.83
C VAL A 4 -0.19 -5.36 -6.36
N THR A 5 -0.40 -5.13 -5.07
CA THR A 5 -1.73 -5.12 -4.45
C THR A 5 -2.11 -3.74 -3.94
N PHE A 6 -3.27 -3.28 -4.36
CA PHE A 6 -4.07 -2.25 -3.69
C PHE A 6 -5.14 -2.96 -2.85
N LEU A 7 -5.28 -2.61 -1.59
CA LEU A 7 -6.28 -3.18 -0.70
C LEU A 7 -6.95 -2.08 0.12
N GLY A 8 -8.28 -1.96 -0.03
CA GLY A 8 -9.05 -0.97 0.70
C GLY A 8 -10.39 -0.64 0.06
N ARG A 9 -11.03 0.44 0.51
CA ARG A 9 -12.23 0.95 -0.15
C ARG A 9 -11.87 1.50 -1.52
N ILE A 10 -12.64 1.14 -2.54
CA ILE A 10 -12.44 1.63 -3.91
C ILE A 10 -13.24 2.93 -4.09
N THR A 11 -12.69 4.01 -3.53
CA THR A 11 -13.32 5.35 -3.48
C THR A 11 -12.28 6.41 -3.80
N MET A 12 -12.71 7.62 -4.19
CA MET A 12 -11.84 8.74 -4.51
C MET A 12 -10.80 9.02 -3.40
N GLN A 13 -11.21 8.91 -2.14
CA GLN A 13 -10.31 9.13 -1.00
C GLN A 13 -9.08 8.21 -1.02
N LYS A 14 -9.23 6.99 -1.51
CA LYS A 14 -8.15 5.99 -1.58
C LYS A 14 -7.32 6.06 -2.86
N GLY A 15 -7.74 6.84 -3.85
CA GLY A 15 -7.00 7.10 -5.08
C GLY A 15 -6.77 5.86 -5.96
N PRO A 16 -7.77 4.98 -6.18
CA PRO A 16 -7.56 3.76 -6.97
C PRO A 16 -7.19 4.06 -8.42
N GLU A 17 -7.62 5.18 -8.97
CA GLU A 17 -7.27 5.64 -10.32
C GLU A 17 -5.76 5.85 -10.49
N TYR A 18 -5.07 6.40 -9.48
CA TYR A 18 -3.62 6.58 -9.52
C TYR A 18 -2.90 5.23 -9.58
N SER A 19 -3.45 4.20 -8.92
CA SER A 19 -2.93 2.83 -9.02
C SER A 19 -3.08 2.25 -10.42
N VAL A 20 -4.23 2.46 -11.09
CA VAL A 20 -4.46 1.96 -12.46
C VAL A 20 -3.57 2.68 -13.46
N GLU A 21 -3.42 4.00 -13.34
CA GLU A 21 -2.55 4.77 -14.24
C GLU A 21 -1.06 4.42 -14.03
N ALA A 22 -0.62 4.25 -12.79
CA ALA A 22 0.74 3.78 -12.51
C ALA A 22 0.97 2.35 -13.04
N ALA A 23 -0.02 1.47 -12.91
CA ALA A 23 0.04 0.12 -13.48
C ALA A 23 0.19 0.14 -15.00
N ASN A 24 -0.53 1.03 -15.69
CA ASN A 24 -0.41 1.23 -17.13
C ASN A 24 1.04 1.60 -17.49
N MET A 25 1.65 2.52 -16.78
CA MET A 25 3.04 2.93 -17.01
C MET A 25 4.04 1.79 -16.74
N VAL A 26 3.85 1.02 -15.66
CA VAL A 26 4.68 -0.15 -15.35
C VAL A 26 4.58 -1.20 -16.45
N LEU A 27 3.36 -1.50 -16.93
CA LEU A 27 3.10 -2.53 -17.94
C LEU A 27 3.60 -2.15 -19.35
N HIS A 28 3.88 -0.88 -19.61
CA HIS A 28 4.61 -0.45 -20.81
C HIS A 28 6.12 -0.78 -20.74
N ARG A 29 6.67 -0.93 -19.52
CA ARG A 29 8.09 -1.23 -19.28
C ARG A 29 8.36 -2.73 -19.10
N THR A 30 7.40 -3.47 -18.55
CA THR A 30 7.51 -4.90 -18.25
C THR A 30 6.15 -5.60 -18.27
N ARG A 31 6.13 -6.87 -18.66
CA ARG A 31 4.91 -7.69 -18.61
C ARG A 31 4.92 -8.73 -17.48
N ASN A 32 5.94 -8.72 -16.64
CA ASN A 32 6.10 -9.69 -15.54
C ASN A 32 5.45 -9.21 -14.23
N VAL A 33 4.48 -8.31 -14.32
CA VAL A 33 3.76 -7.76 -13.16
C VAL A 33 2.26 -7.95 -13.37
N ARG A 34 1.57 -8.32 -12.30
CA ARG A 34 0.11 -8.38 -12.20
C ARG A 34 -0.35 -7.48 -11.07
N PHE A 35 -1.56 -6.99 -11.19
CA PHE A 35 -2.15 -6.08 -10.23
C PHE A 35 -3.40 -6.71 -9.61
N CYS A 36 -3.49 -6.63 -8.28
CA CYS A 36 -4.67 -7.02 -7.52
C CYS A 36 -5.30 -5.77 -6.91
N MET A 37 -6.55 -5.46 -7.23
CA MET A 37 -7.30 -4.39 -6.62
C MET A 37 -8.41 -4.98 -5.76
N ALA A 38 -8.09 -5.22 -4.49
CA ALA A 38 -8.97 -5.86 -3.53
C ALA A 38 -9.77 -4.84 -2.72
N GLY A 39 -11.07 -5.01 -2.67
CA GLY A 39 -11.97 -4.14 -1.93
C GLY A 39 -13.33 -3.96 -2.61
N SER A 40 -14.08 -3.00 -2.12
CA SER A 40 -15.35 -2.57 -2.72
C SER A 40 -15.53 -1.06 -2.55
N GLY A 41 -16.34 -0.47 -3.40
CA GLY A 41 -16.64 0.96 -3.37
C GLY A 41 -17.30 1.43 -4.66
N ASP A 42 -17.68 2.68 -4.65
CA ASP A 42 -18.42 3.34 -5.74
C ASP A 42 -17.60 3.52 -7.02
N MET A 43 -16.28 3.42 -6.95
CA MET A 43 -15.39 3.52 -8.11
C MET A 43 -15.00 2.16 -8.71
N MET A 44 -15.49 1.02 -8.19
CA MET A 44 -15.05 -0.31 -8.67
C MET A 44 -15.28 -0.47 -10.18
N ASP A 45 -16.48 -0.23 -10.65
CA ASP A 45 -16.80 -0.37 -12.08
C ASP A 45 -15.96 0.58 -12.94
N GLN A 46 -15.76 1.81 -12.45
CA GLN A 46 -14.90 2.79 -13.12
C GLN A 46 -13.46 2.29 -13.26
N MET A 47 -12.90 1.63 -12.23
CA MET A 47 -11.53 1.08 -12.28
C MET A 47 -11.43 -0.08 -13.27
N ILE A 48 -12.45 -0.94 -13.33
CA ILE A 48 -12.50 -2.02 -14.32
C ILE A 48 -12.54 -1.44 -15.74
N TYR A 49 -13.38 -0.43 -15.99
CA TYR A 49 -13.45 0.25 -17.29
C TYR A 49 -12.14 0.96 -17.63
N LEU A 50 -11.51 1.66 -16.68
CA LEU A 50 -10.24 2.33 -16.89
C LEU A 50 -9.14 1.35 -17.27
N ALA A 51 -9.03 0.21 -16.57
CA ALA A 51 -8.07 -0.85 -16.90
C ALA A 51 -8.31 -1.41 -18.33
N ALA A 52 -9.58 -1.57 -18.74
CA ALA A 52 -9.93 -1.99 -20.08
C ALA A 52 -9.59 -0.93 -21.14
N GLU A 53 -9.88 0.33 -20.88
CA GLU A 53 -9.55 1.47 -21.74
C GLU A 53 -8.03 1.59 -21.97
N ARG A 54 -7.23 1.35 -20.93
CA ARG A 54 -5.75 1.32 -21.00
C ARG A 54 -5.22 0.04 -21.64
N GLY A 55 -6.08 -0.94 -21.97
CA GLY A 55 -5.65 -2.21 -22.57
C GLY A 55 -4.86 -3.11 -21.63
N ILE A 56 -5.06 -3.01 -20.32
CA ILE A 56 -4.33 -3.74 -19.28
C ILE A 56 -5.23 -4.59 -18.39
N ALA A 57 -6.50 -4.76 -18.73
CA ALA A 57 -7.45 -5.52 -17.92
C ALA A 57 -7.05 -6.98 -17.71
N ASP A 58 -6.32 -7.59 -18.66
CA ASP A 58 -5.77 -8.96 -18.57
C ASP A 58 -4.67 -9.09 -17.50
N ARG A 59 -4.16 -7.98 -16.98
CA ARG A 59 -3.15 -7.90 -15.93
C ARG A 59 -3.72 -7.53 -14.57
N PHE A 60 -5.01 -7.23 -14.50
CA PHE A 60 -5.72 -6.92 -13.26
C PHE A 60 -6.56 -8.09 -12.77
N HIS A 61 -6.58 -8.23 -11.44
CA HIS A 61 -7.52 -9.08 -10.71
C HIS A 61 -8.31 -8.22 -9.74
N PHE A 62 -9.64 -8.32 -9.80
CA PHE A 62 -10.58 -7.60 -8.94
C PHE A 62 -11.36 -8.61 -8.08
N PRO A 63 -10.81 -9.09 -6.97
CA PRO A 63 -11.42 -10.16 -6.16
C PRO A 63 -12.63 -9.70 -5.36
N GLY A 64 -12.90 -8.38 -5.33
CA GLY A 64 -13.94 -7.81 -4.48
C GLY A 64 -13.49 -7.65 -3.02
N PHE A 65 -14.45 -7.58 -2.10
CA PHE A 65 -14.21 -7.33 -0.69
C PHE A 65 -13.65 -8.57 0.01
N MET A 66 -12.55 -8.39 0.76
CA MET A 66 -11.88 -9.44 1.52
C MET A 66 -11.99 -9.24 3.03
N ARG A 67 -11.93 -10.31 3.82
CA ARG A 67 -11.97 -10.28 5.29
C ARG A 67 -11.00 -11.26 5.93
N GLY A 68 -10.48 -10.88 7.09
CA GLY A 68 -9.71 -11.74 7.98
C GLY A 68 -8.57 -12.46 7.25
N LYS A 69 -8.62 -13.79 7.21
CA LYS A 69 -7.57 -14.63 6.62
C LYS A 69 -7.29 -14.29 5.13
N GLN A 70 -8.32 -13.93 4.36
CA GLN A 70 -8.16 -13.58 2.94
C GLN A 70 -7.28 -12.33 2.76
N VAL A 71 -7.44 -11.32 3.64
CA VAL A 71 -6.59 -10.11 3.64
C VAL A 71 -5.14 -10.49 3.90
N TYR A 72 -4.90 -11.29 4.94
CA TYR A 72 -3.56 -11.74 5.30
C TYR A 72 -2.89 -12.53 4.18
N GLU A 73 -3.61 -13.49 3.57
CA GLU A 73 -3.10 -14.30 2.46
C GLU A 73 -2.81 -13.42 1.23
N CYS A 74 -3.71 -12.50 0.88
CA CYS A 74 -3.52 -11.58 -0.21
C CYS A 74 -2.27 -10.70 -0.03
N LEU A 75 -2.08 -10.14 1.16
CA LEU A 75 -0.91 -9.32 1.46
C LEU A 75 0.38 -10.15 1.45
N LYS A 76 0.35 -11.35 2.06
CA LYS A 76 1.51 -12.24 2.12
C LYS A 76 1.99 -12.72 0.75
N ASP A 77 1.04 -12.95 -0.16
CA ASP A 77 1.33 -13.39 -1.53
C ASP A 77 1.70 -12.23 -2.48
N SER A 78 1.68 -11.00 -1.97
CA SER A 78 2.02 -9.80 -2.74
C SER A 78 3.51 -9.47 -2.65
N ASP A 79 4.09 -9.01 -3.75
CA ASP A 79 5.46 -8.48 -3.80
C ASP A 79 5.51 -6.99 -3.43
N VAL A 80 4.46 -6.24 -3.70
CA VAL A 80 4.36 -4.81 -3.39
C VAL A 80 2.93 -4.47 -2.98
N TYR A 81 2.80 -3.71 -1.90
CA TYR A 81 1.56 -3.07 -1.50
C TYR A 81 1.57 -1.59 -1.86
N VAL A 82 0.47 -1.07 -2.41
CA VAL A 82 0.34 0.34 -2.79
C VAL A 82 -0.88 1.00 -2.14
N MET A 83 -0.68 2.19 -1.58
CA MET A 83 -1.75 3.02 -1.00
C MET A 83 -1.58 4.48 -1.41
N PRO A 84 -2.03 4.88 -2.62
CA PRO A 84 -1.94 6.25 -3.12
C PRO A 84 -3.13 7.10 -2.65
N SER A 85 -3.44 7.04 -1.35
CA SER A 85 -4.59 7.75 -0.78
C SER A 85 -4.44 9.26 -0.89
N VAL A 86 -5.49 9.92 -1.34
CA VAL A 86 -5.60 11.39 -1.40
C VAL A 86 -5.63 11.97 0.01
N SER A 87 -6.36 11.28 0.90
CA SER A 87 -6.46 11.64 2.32
C SER A 87 -6.67 10.38 3.13
N GLU A 88 -5.76 10.11 4.04
CA GLU A 88 -5.83 8.95 4.92
C GLU A 88 -5.43 9.38 6.34
N PRO A 89 -6.36 9.41 7.31
CA PRO A 89 -6.07 9.86 8.67
C PRO A 89 -4.92 9.10 9.33
N PHE A 90 -4.84 7.79 9.11
CA PHE A 90 -3.72 6.98 9.56
C PHE A 90 -3.27 5.97 8.49
N GLY A 91 -4.08 4.95 8.19
CA GLY A 91 -3.78 3.86 7.25
C GLY A 91 -3.17 2.65 7.94
N ILE A 92 -4.01 1.70 8.39
CA ILE A 92 -3.55 0.45 9.03
C ILE A 92 -3.01 -0.54 7.99
N SER A 93 -3.58 -0.58 6.80
CA SER A 93 -3.24 -1.58 5.79
C SER A 93 -1.77 -1.60 5.34
N PRO A 94 -1.03 -0.48 5.27
CA PRO A 94 0.42 -0.54 5.05
C PRO A 94 1.17 -1.27 6.17
N LEU A 95 0.75 -1.07 7.43
CA LEU A 95 1.36 -1.77 8.57
C LEU A 95 1.09 -3.27 8.50
N GLU A 96 -0.15 -3.66 8.13
CA GLU A 96 -0.53 -5.07 7.91
C GLU A 96 0.30 -5.70 6.78
N ALA A 97 0.50 -4.97 5.67
CA ALA A 97 1.32 -5.43 4.56
C ALA A 97 2.78 -5.63 4.99
N MET A 98 3.38 -4.63 5.64
CA MET A 98 4.76 -4.71 6.13
C MET A 98 4.92 -5.82 7.17
N GLN A 99 3.91 -6.07 8.02
CA GLN A 99 3.91 -7.19 8.97
C GLN A 99 3.91 -8.55 8.26
N CYS A 100 3.24 -8.64 7.09
CA CYS A 100 3.30 -9.82 6.22
C CYS A 100 4.64 -9.96 5.49
N GLY A 101 5.54 -8.99 5.58
CA GLY A 101 6.81 -8.94 4.85
C GLY A 101 6.64 -8.38 3.43
N THR A 102 5.60 -7.59 3.18
CA THR A 102 5.33 -7.01 1.87
C THR A 102 5.78 -5.55 1.84
N PRO A 103 6.77 -5.19 1.01
CA PRO A 103 7.19 -3.81 0.79
C PRO A 103 6.02 -2.90 0.45
N SER A 104 5.97 -1.72 1.06
CA SER A 104 4.85 -0.80 0.92
C SER A 104 5.25 0.51 0.25
N ILE A 105 4.39 0.99 -0.66
CA ILE A 105 4.44 2.33 -1.24
C ILE A 105 3.20 3.08 -0.77
N ILE A 106 3.39 4.21 -0.10
CA ILE A 106 2.29 4.98 0.49
C ILE A 106 2.31 6.43 0.01
N SER A 107 1.15 7.08 0.07
CA SER A 107 1.13 8.53 -0.16
C SER A 107 1.71 9.28 1.04
N LYS A 108 2.43 10.36 0.78
CA LYS A 108 2.93 11.28 1.81
C LYS A 108 1.79 11.94 2.60
N GLN A 109 0.56 11.96 2.02
CA GLN A 109 -0.65 12.54 2.59
C GLN A 109 -1.40 11.59 3.53
N SER A 110 -0.82 10.43 3.86
CA SER A 110 -1.36 9.49 4.83
C SER A 110 -0.70 9.67 6.20
N GLY A 111 -1.49 9.54 7.29
CA GLY A 111 -0.96 9.70 8.66
C GLY A 111 0.13 8.68 9.01
N CYS A 112 0.07 7.46 8.49
CA CYS A 112 1.15 6.48 8.69
C CYS A 112 2.48 6.90 8.06
N ALA A 113 2.48 7.84 7.09
CA ALA A 113 3.72 8.37 6.52
C ALA A 113 4.55 9.18 7.52
N GLU A 114 3.94 9.66 8.61
CA GLU A 114 4.65 10.38 9.67
C GLU A 114 5.51 9.44 10.53
N ILE A 115 5.10 8.18 10.66
CA ILE A 115 5.74 7.21 11.55
C ILE A 115 6.56 6.14 10.84
N LEU A 116 6.14 5.73 9.63
CA LEU A 116 6.85 4.71 8.87
C LEU A 116 8.07 5.32 8.16
N THR A 117 9.20 4.64 8.20
CA THR A 117 10.46 5.05 7.55
C THR A 117 10.93 4.06 6.49
N ASN A 118 10.68 2.77 6.69
CA ASN A 118 11.09 1.70 5.79
C ASN A 118 10.00 1.34 4.75
N CYS A 119 9.46 2.37 4.11
CA CYS A 119 8.54 2.28 2.98
C CYS A 119 8.86 3.38 1.97
N ILE A 120 8.41 3.24 0.73
CA ILE A 120 8.54 4.32 -0.25
C ILE A 120 7.36 5.27 -0.11
N LYS A 121 7.64 6.58 -0.08
CA LYS A 121 6.63 7.63 0.06
C LYS A 121 6.60 8.50 -1.20
N VAL A 122 5.44 8.59 -1.82
CA VAL A 122 5.21 9.39 -3.03
C VAL A 122 4.06 10.36 -2.81
N ASP A 123 4.01 11.45 -3.57
CA ASP A 123 2.79 12.25 -3.62
C ASP A 123 1.72 11.50 -4.42
N TYR A 124 0.46 11.44 -3.93
CA TYR A 124 -0.58 10.61 -4.54
C TYR A 124 -0.84 10.96 -6.02
N TRP A 125 -0.63 12.22 -6.40
CA TRP A 125 -0.81 12.72 -7.77
C TRP A 125 0.39 12.45 -8.69
N ASP A 126 1.56 12.08 -8.12
CA ASP A 126 2.75 11.78 -8.90
C ASP A 126 2.75 10.32 -9.38
N ILE A 127 2.00 10.10 -10.44
CA ILE A 127 1.84 8.77 -11.06
C ILE A 127 3.19 8.23 -11.55
N HIS A 128 4.09 9.11 -12.02
CA HIS A 128 5.42 8.71 -12.46
C HIS A 128 6.25 8.17 -11.31
N ALA A 129 6.31 8.88 -10.19
CA ALA A 129 7.03 8.42 -9.00
C ALA A 129 6.44 7.12 -8.45
N LEU A 130 5.10 6.97 -8.47
CA LEU A 130 4.43 5.73 -8.06
C LEU A 130 4.81 4.56 -8.98
N ALA A 131 4.79 4.76 -10.30
CA ALA A 131 5.16 3.73 -11.28
C ALA A 131 6.65 3.35 -11.17
N ASP A 132 7.53 4.33 -10.98
CA ASP A 132 8.97 4.10 -10.78
C ASP A 132 9.26 3.34 -9.49
N ALA A 133 8.56 3.65 -8.40
CA ALA A 133 8.67 2.94 -7.14
C ALA A 133 8.23 1.46 -7.28
N ILE A 134 7.08 1.21 -7.91
CA ILE A 134 6.59 -0.14 -8.19
C ILE A 134 7.62 -0.90 -9.02
N TYR A 135 8.06 -0.31 -10.15
CA TYR A 135 9.02 -0.94 -11.04
C TYR A 135 10.33 -1.26 -10.33
N SER A 136 10.84 -0.35 -9.51
CA SER A 136 12.10 -0.52 -8.78
C SER A 136 12.03 -1.66 -7.78
N ILE A 137 10.97 -1.76 -6.98
CA ILE A 137 10.81 -2.88 -6.03
C ILE A 137 10.69 -4.21 -6.78
N CYS A 138 9.93 -4.25 -7.88
CA CYS A 138 9.72 -5.48 -8.66
C CYS A 138 10.99 -6.01 -9.37
N HIS A 139 11.98 -5.13 -9.64
CA HIS A 139 13.15 -5.46 -10.46
C HIS A 139 14.50 -5.27 -9.75
N ASN A 140 14.50 -4.93 -8.47
CA ASN A 140 15.70 -4.80 -7.65
C ASN A 140 15.57 -5.63 -6.38
N ASP A 141 16.13 -6.82 -6.41
CA ASP A 141 16.06 -7.79 -5.30
C ASP A 141 16.65 -7.21 -4.00
N SER A 142 17.72 -6.43 -4.08
CA SER A 142 18.33 -5.80 -2.89
C SER A 142 17.38 -4.79 -2.24
N LEU A 143 16.70 -3.98 -3.03
CA LEU A 143 15.70 -3.03 -2.54
C LEU A 143 14.49 -3.77 -1.96
N PHE A 144 14.02 -4.81 -2.66
CA PHE A 144 12.91 -5.64 -2.20
C PHE A 144 13.21 -6.23 -0.81
N HIS A 145 14.33 -6.94 -0.66
CA HIS A 145 14.68 -7.57 0.60
C HIS A 145 14.96 -6.56 1.71
N TYR A 146 15.59 -5.43 1.40
CA TYR A 146 15.78 -4.37 2.39
C TYR A 146 14.44 -3.87 2.94
N LEU A 147 13.50 -3.51 2.07
CA LEU A 147 12.19 -3.01 2.49
C LEU A 147 11.35 -4.09 3.20
N GLN A 148 11.48 -5.35 2.77
CA GLN A 148 10.82 -6.49 3.41
C GLN A 148 11.31 -6.67 4.86
N ASP A 149 12.63 -6.74 5.05
CA ASP A 149 13.22 -7.05 6.35
C ASP A 149 13.12 -5.87 7.32
N GLU A 150 13.52 -4.67 6.88
CA GLU A 150 13.51 -3.48 7.73
C GLU A 150 12.09 -2.98 7.97
N GLY A 151 11.21 -3.05 6.96
CA GLY A 151 9.81 -2.72 7.12
C GLY A 151 9.12 -3.60 8.15
N LYS A 152 9.34 -4.92 8.09
CA LYS A 152 8.79 -5.85 9.08
C LYS A 152 9.31 -5.58 10.48
N LYS A 153 10.61 -5.38 10.66
CA LYS A 153 11.21 -5.02 11.96
C LYS A 153 10.62 -3.73 12.52
N GLU A 154 10.39 -2.73 11.67
CA GLU A 154 9.82 -1.45 12.07
C GLU A 154 8.40 -1.62 12.62
N VAL A 155 7.51 -2.29 11.88
CA VAL A 155 6.11 -2.46 12.32
C VAL A 155 5.97 -3.38 13.52
N ASP A 156 6.85 -4.37 13.71
CA ASP A 156 6.89 -5.21 14.90
C ASP A 156 7.21 -4.39 16.18
N GLN A 157 7.77 -3.18 16.02
CA GLN A 157 7.99 -2.25 17.13
C GLN A 157 6.78 -1.33 17.43
N ILE A 158 5.80 -1.26 16.54
CA ILE A 158 4.59 -0.44 16.69
C ILE A 158 3.52 -1.30 17.38
N THR A 159 3.49 -1.27 18.71
CA THR A 159 2.54 -2.07 19.51
C THR A 159 1.62 -1.18 20.33
N TRP A 160 0.43 -1.68 20.63
CA TRP A 160 -0.54 -0.98 21.49
C TRP A 160 0.02 -0.73 22.89
N GLU A 161 0.87 -1.61 23.42
CA GLU A 161 1.53 -1.44 24.70
C GLU A 161 2.44 -0.21 24.72
N LYS A 162 3.20 0.01 23.65
CA LYS A 162 4.05 1.21 23.50
C LYS A 162 3.22 2.47 23.38
N VAL A 163 2.16 2.45 22.58
CA VAL A 163 1.24 3.60 22.46
C VAL A 163 0.59 3.90 23.81
N GLY A 164 0.13 2.89 24.52
CA GLY A 164 -0.42 3.03 25.87
C GLY A 164 0.58 3.61 26.86
N ALA A 165 1.84 3.18 26.81
CA ALA A 165 2.90 3.72 27.65
C ALA A 165 3.18 5.22 27.36
N TRP A 166 3.22 5.63 26.09
CA TRP A 166 3.38 7.03 25.71
C TRP A 166 2.21 7.92 26.17
N ILE A 167 0.98 7.43 26.02
CA ILE A 167 -0.22 8.16 26.51
C ILE A 167 -0.12 8.31 28.02
N ARG A 168 0.23 7.26 28.75
CA ARG A 168 0.41 7.31 30.19
C ARG A 168 1.48 8.33 30.60
N GLU A 169 2.62 8.33 29.94
CA GLU A 169 3.69 9.29 30.19
C GLU A 169 3.24 10.74 29.95
N LEU A 170 2.46 10.97 28.88
CA LEU A 170 1.89 12.27 28.59
C LEU A 170 0.96 12.74 29.72
N TYR A 171 0.07 11.86 30.22
CA TYR A 171 -0.78 12.19 31.37
C TYR A 171 0.03 12.49 32.63
N MET A 172 1.05 11.70 32.94
CA MET A 172 1.88 11.93 34.12
C MET A 172 2.59 13.31 34.05
N ARG A 173 3.14 13.66 32.88
CA ARG A 173 3.76 14.99 32.67
C ARG A 173 2.75 16.13 32.78
N THR A 174 1.55 15.96 32.23
CA THR A 174 0.53 17.02 32.22
C THR A 174 -0.11 17.23 33.57
N LEU A 175 -0.28 16.18 34.36
CA LEU A 175 -0.90 16.22 35.68
C LEU A 175 0.10 16.46 36.82
N GLY A 176 1.40 16.47 36.52
CA GLY A 176 2.46 16.72 37.54
C GLY A 176 2.64 15.54 38.51
N TRP A 177 2.40 14.32 38.07
CA TRP A 177 2.50 13.08 38.86
C TRP A 177 3.82 12.37 38.58
#